data_eb5f200280b25e559ae6b4c5ed88a532
#
_entry.id   eb5f200280b25e559ae6b4c5ed88a532
#
_cell.length_a   1.000
_cell.length_b   1.000
_cell.length_c   1.000
_cell.angle_alpha   90.00
_cell.angle_beta   90.00
_cell.angle_gamma   90.00
#
_symmetry.space_group_name_H-M   'P 1'
#
loop_
_entity.id
_entity.type
_entity.pdbx_description
1 polymer ?
#
loop_
_entity_poly.entity_id
_entity_poly.type
_entity_poly.pdbx_seq_one_letter_code
_entity_poly.pdbx_strand_id
1 'polypeptide(L)'
;YCFARHRIDISQISKKETSKALTNFISGARTKETNWCDWDIPLHWGGLSDPFQPCESKYRSSYKCLKIFAEENYPFVVSTKGKIIADKEYLDLIKSCNCVVQISMVCNKYDVLEKGCPSFVERLKILESVSKVARRTIVRVQPYMREVFLDVYKNLQLFKNAGAYGVIIEGMKFKRKKDGLVKIGGDFVYQYEDIKKDFLELKQKCHSIGLKIYAGENRIRSLGDSLTCCGIDGLSGFQPNTFNLNHILNGDKVLPSPQQ
;
A
#
# COMPACT_ATOMS: atom_id res chain seq x y z
N TYR A 1 -12.40 -7.81 -8.39
CA TYR A 1 -12.26 -7.87 -6.91
C TYR A 1 -12.08 -6.49 -6.26
N CYS A 2 -11.96 -5.44 -7.08
CA CYS A 2 -11.71 -4.08 -6.59
C CYS A 2 -12.88 -3.57 -5.74
N PHE A 3 -12.64 -3.33 -4.45
CA PHE A 3 -13.66 -2.84 -3.53
C PHE A 3 -14.09 -1.39 -3.83
N ALA A 4 -13.20 -0.59 -4.43
CA ALA A 4 -13.50 0.80 -4.77
C ALA A 4 -14.67 0.92 -5.76
N ARG A 5 -14.82 -0.04 -6.69
CA ARG A 5 -15.94 -0.08 -7.64
C ARG A 5 -17.33 -0.14 -6.97
N HIS A 6 -17.39 -0.59 -5.72
CA HIS A 6 -18.64 -0.75 -4.97
C HIS A 6 -18.89 0.35 -3.95
N ARG A 7 -17.91 1.23 -3.73
CA ARG A 7 -17.96 2.25 -2.67
C ARG A 7 -17.86 3.68 -3.17
N ILE A 8 -17.37 3.88 -4.40
CA ILE A 8 -17.07 5.20 -4.94
C ILE A 8 -17.72 5.28 -6.32
N ASP A 9 -18.43 6.37 -6.56
CA ASP A 9 -18.84 6.73 -7.91
C ASP A 9 -17.60 7.18 -8.70
N ILE A 10 -17.00 6.23 -9.41
CA ILE A 10 -15.80 6.47 -10.23
C ILE A 10 -16.08 7.30 -11.49
N SER A 11 -17.35 7.59 -11.79
CA SER A 11 -17.72 8.48 -12.90
C SER A 11 -17.42 9.95 -12.59
N GLN A 12 -17.32 10.30 -11.30
CA GLN A 12 -17.02 11.67 -10.87
C GLN A 12 -15.51 11.85 -10.68
N ILE A 13 -14.88 12.48 -11.64
CA ILE A 13 -13.52 12.99 -11.46
C ILE A 13 -13.60 14.23 -10.57
N SER A 14 -12.89 14.21 -9.44
CA SER A 14 -12.80 15.38 -8.58
C SER A 14 -12.24 16.57 -9.36
N LYS A 15 -12.97 17.68 -9.35
CA LYS A 15 -12.50 18.96 -9.91
C LYS A 15 -11.48 19.66 -8.99
N LYS A 16 -11.28 19.15 -7.76
CA LYS A 16 -10.30 19.70 -6.83
C LYS A 16 -8.90 19.33 -7.28
N GLU A 17 -8.03 20.29 -7.32
CA GLU A 17 -6.62 20.07 -7.63
C GLU A 17 -5.95 19.33 -6.47
N THR A 18 -5.54 18.07 -6.73
CA THR A 18 -4.97 17.19 -5.70
C THR A 18 -3.69 17.76 -5.11
N SER A 19 -2.86 18.40 -5.92
CA SER A 19 -1.62 19.06 -5.48
C SER A 19 -1.90 20.18 -4.47
N LYS A 20 -2.91 21.02 -4.71
CA LYS A 20 -3.31 22.09 -3.77
C LYS A 20 -3.83 21.52 -2.45
N ALA A 21 -4.61 20.43 -2.51
CA ALA A 21 -5.07 19.75 -1.30
C ALA A 21 -3.91 19.18 -0.49
N LEU A 22 -2.90 18.60 -1.16
CA LEU A 22 -1.69 18.09 -0.54
C LEU A 22 -0.87 19.22 0.12
N THR A 23 -0.61 20.31 -0.59
CA THR A 23 0.10 21.48 -0.03
C THR A 23 -0.59 21.99 1.22
N ASN A 24 -1.92 22.17 1.18
CA ASN A 24 -2.68 22.61 2.34
C ASN A 24 -2.56 21.64 3.52
N PHE A 25 -2.62 20.34 3.24
CA PHE A 25 -2.49 19.32 4.30
C PHE A 25 -1.10 19.37 4.96
N ILE A 26 -0.04 19.43 4.16
CA ILE A 26 1.35 19.49 4.65
C ILE A 26 1.61 20.78 5.44
N SER A 27 1.04 21.92 5.01
CA SER A 27 1.14 23.19 5.74
C SER A 27 0.28 23.26 7.01
N GLY A 28 -0.39 22.17 7.36
CA GLY A 28 -1.14 22.06 8.59
C GLY A 28 -2.64 22.34 8.51
N ALA A 29 -3.16 22.73 7.35
CA ALA A 29 -4.59 22.90 7.20
C ALA A 29 -5.35 21.57 7.33
N ARG A 30 -6.40 21.55 8.13
CA ARG A 30 -7.27 20.38 8.35
C ARG A 30 -8.71 20.71 7.94
N THR A 31 -9.39 19.73 7.38
CA THR A 31 -10.83 19.76 7.11
C THR A 31 -11.56 18.95 8.17
N LYS A 32 -12.91 18.96 8.13
CA LYS A 32 -13.72 18.11 9.02
C LYS A 32 -13.37 16.63 8.89
N GLU A 33 -12.99 16.21 7.68
CA GLU A 33 -12.63 14.82 7.37
C GLU A 33 -11.19 14.45 7.80
N THR A 34 -10.33 15.43 8.03
CA THR A 34 -8.91 15.22 8.34
C THR A 34 -8.48 15.82 9.68
N ASN A 35 -9.38 16.43 10.46
CA ASN A 35 -9.05 17.04 11.75
C ASN A 35 -8.57 16.04 12.80
N TRP A 36 -8.78 14.75 12.55
CA TRP A 36 -8.31 13.64 13.39
C TRP A 36 -6.90 13.14 13.00
N CYS A 37 -6.35 13.63 11.88
CA CYS A 37 -5.01 13.22 11.46
C CYS A 37 -3.95 13.90 12.34
N ASP A 38 -3.04 13.10 12.87
CA ASP A 38 -1.85 13.63 13.53
C ASP A 38 -0.99 14.41 12.54
N TRP A 39 -0.19 15.30 13.08
CA TRP A 39 0.83 15.99 12.32
C TRP A 39 2.02 15.07 12.07
N ASP A 40 2.72 15.27 10.95
CA ASP A 40 3.94 14.55 10.58
C ASP A 40 3.79 13.02 10.46
N ILE A 41 2.55 12.53 10.37
CA ILE A 41 2.33 11.12 10.04
C ILE A 41 2.54 10.87 8.54
N PRO A 42 3.08 9.72 8.15
CA PRO A 42 3.21 9.36 6.74
C PRO A 42 1.86 9.28 6.05
N LEU A 43 1.71 9.96 4.93
CA LEU A 43 0.51 9.81 4.10
C LEU A 43 0.54 8.48 3.35
N HIS A 44 -0.57 7.73 3.35
CA HIS A 44 -0.72 6.56 2.49
C HIS A 44 -1.47 6.95 1.21
N TRP A 45 -0.76 7.00 0.11
CA TRP A 45 -1.25 7.39 -1.21
C TRP A 45 -1.53 6.16 -2.08
N GLY A 46 -2.63 6.13 -2.81
CA GLY A 46 -2.99 5.01 -3.68
C GLY A 46 -3.85 3.93 -3.03
N GLY A 47 -4.47 4.21 -1.87
CA GLY A 47 -5.34 3.25 -1.19
C GLY A 47 -6.69 3.02 -1.89
N LEU A 48 -7.23 4.02 -2.57
CA LEU A 48 -8.53 3.95 -3.26
C LEU A 48 -8.42 3.93 -4.79
N SER A 49 -7.47 4.67 -5.33
CA SER A 49 -7.18 4.71 -6.76
C SER A 49 -5.67 4.68 -6.99
N ASP A 50 -5.25 4.12 -8.11
CA ASP A 50 -3.83 4.07 -8.45
C ASP A 50 -3.34 5.46 -8.90
N PRO A 51 -2.31 6.03 -8.28
CA PRO A 51 -1.77 7.32 -8.68
C PRO A 51 -1.09 7.33 -10.06
N PHE A 52 -0.61 6.17 -10.51
CA PHE A 52 0.14 6.03 -11.77
C PHE A 52 -0.65 5.28 -12.85
N GLN A 53 -1.99 5.43 -12.83
CA GLN A 53 -2.85 4.91 -13.90
C GLN A 53 -2.62 5.67 -15.22
N PRO A 54 -3.06 5.13 -16.38
CA PRO A 54 -2.74 5.70 -17.70
C PRO A 54 -3.09 7.18 -17.88
N CYS A 55 -4.11 7.69 -17.18
CA CYS A 55 -4.48 9.10 -17.28
C CYS A 55 -3.43 10.04 -16.67
N GLU A 56 -2.48 9.56 -15.88
CA GLU A 56 -1.38 10.35 -15.34
C GLU A 56 -0.50 10.95 -16.45
N SER A 57 -0.35 10.23 -17.58
CA SER A 57 0.37 10.76 -18.76
C SER A 57 -0.23 12.06 -19.29
N LYS A 58 -1.54 12.28 -19.11
CA LYS A 58 -2.26 13.47 -19.53
C LYS A 58 -2.32 14.56 -18.44
N TYR A 59 -2.70 14.16 -17.22
CA TYR A 59 -3.03 15.15 -16.17
C TYR A 59 -1.86 15.52 -15.29
N ARG A 60 -0.83 14.69 -15.22
CA ARG A 60 0.39 14.93 -14.44
C ARG A 60 0.13 15.24 -12.97
N SER A 61 -0.96 14.72 -12.41
CA SER A 61 -1.36 15.00 -11.04
C SER A 61 -0.40 14.39 -10.04
N SER A 62 0.04 13.15 -10.29
CA SER A 62 0.99 12.46 -9.43
C SER A 62 2.38 13.05 -9.53
N TYR A 63 2.78 13.49 -10.72
CA TYR A 63 4.03 14.23 -10.91
C TYR A 63 4.08 15.49 -10.04
N LYS A 64 3.01 16.31 -10.08
CA LYS A 64 2.90 17.51 -9.25
C LYS A 64 2.97 17.19 -7.76
N CYS A 65 2.26 16.15 -7.32
CA CYS A 65 2.30 15.71 -5.92
C CYS A 65 3.69 15.25 -5.50
N LEU A 66 4.40 14.47 -6.33
CA LEU A 66 5.77 14.04 -6.05
C LEU A 66 6.73 15.22 -5.89
N LYS A 67 6.58 16.27 -6.70
CA LYS A 67 7.38 17.50 -6.53
C LYS A 67 7.17 18.12 -5.14
N ILE A 68 5.92 18.24 -4.70
CA ILE A 68 5.60 18.77 -3.37
C ILE A 68 6.19 17.87 -2.28
N PHE A 69 6.03 16.56 -2.38
CA PHE A 69 6.62 15.62 -1.42
C PHE A 69 8.14 15.73 -1.34
N ALA A 70 8.81 15.93 -2.48
CA ALA A 70 10.26 16.09 -2.54
C ALA A 70 10.71 17.44 -1.94
N GLU A 71 10.03 18.54 -2.28
CA GLU A 71 10.31 19.89 -1.80
C GLU A 71 10.12 19.99 -0.27
N GLU A 72 9.04 19.41 0.24
CA GLU A 72 8.68 19.45 1.67
C GLU A 72 9.34 18.30 2.48
N ASN A 73 10.04 17.39 1.82
CA ASN A 73 10.60 16.16 2.42
C ASN A 73 9.57 15.38 3.28
N TYR A 74 8.28 15.47 2.89
CA TYR A 74 7.20 14.88 3.69
C TYR A 74 7.13 13.37 3.49
N PRO A 75 7.06 12.56 4.57
CA PRO A 75 7.07 11.10 4.47
C PRO A 75 5.76 10.58 3.89
N PHE A 76 5.85 9.65 2.95
CA PHE A 76 4.66 8.99 2.41
C PHE A 76 4.91 7.54 2.00
N VAL A 77 3.83 6.80 1.95
CA VAL A 77 3.76 5.45 1.38
C VAL A 77 2.89 5.51 0.14
N VAL A 78 3.34 5.02 -0.97
CA VAL A 78 2.55 4.96 -2.20
C VAL A 78 2.35 3.53 -2.66
N SER A 79 1.10 3.17 -2.99
CA SER A 79 0.74 1.85 -3.54
C SER A 79 0.31 1.98 -4.99
N THR A 80 0.90 1.16 -5.87
CA THR A 80 0.59 1.21 -7.31
C THR A 80 0.75 -0.14 -8.00
N LYS A 81 0.09 -0.27 -9.15
CA LYS A 81 0.32 -1.27 -10.20
C LYS A 81 0.79 -0.62 -11.51
N GLY A 82 0.78 0.73 -11.55
CA GLY A 82 1.03 1.51 -12.76
C GLY A 82 2.49 1.50 -13.19
N LYS A 83 2.72 1.47 -14.50
CA LYS A 83 4.08 1.47 -15.07
C LYS A 83 4.75 2.86 -15.07
N ILE A 84 3.95 3.93 -15.08
CA ILE A 84 4.44 5.31 -15.18
C ILE A 84 5.40 5.68 -14.05
N ILE A 85 5.27 5.07 -12.86
CA ILE A 85 6.20 5.30 -11.75
C ILE A 85 7.66 4.95 -12.10
N ALA A 86 7.88 4.07 -13.09
CA ALA A 86 9.21 3.65 -13.54
C ALA A 86 9.75 4.50 -14.70
N ASP A 87 9.02 5.50 -15.18
CA ASP A 87 9.53 6.45 -16.15
C ASP A 87 10.60 7.33 -15.51
N LYS A 88 11.65 7.66 -16.26
CA LYS A 88 12.85 8.36 -15.74
C LYS A 88 12.53 9.57 -14.89
N GLU A 89 11.64 10.42 -15.35
CA GLU A 89 11.26 11.67 -14.65
C GLU A 89 10.57 11.42 -13.29
N TYR A 90 9.83 10.31 -13.14
CA TYR A 90 9.23 9.90 -11.88
C TYR A 90 10.26 9.26 -10.95
N LEU A 91 11.17 8.44 -11.49
CA LEU A 91 12.28 7.87 -10.72
C LEU A 91 13.20 8.95 -10.15
N ASP A 92 13.49 10.00 -10.92
CA ASP A 92 14.29 11.14 -10.48
C ASP A 92 13.61 11.87 -9.29
N LEU A 93 12.29 12.03 -9.31
CA LEU A 93 11.53 12.59 -8.18
C LEU A 93 11.49 11.64 -6.98
N ILE A 94 11.20 10.35 -7.19
CA ILE A 94 11.16 9.33 -6.12
C ILE A 94 12.49 9.28 -5.36
N LYS A 95 13.62 9.42 -6.06
CA LYS A 95 14.95 9.47 -5.46
C LYS A 95 15.09 10.63 -4.46
N SER A 96 14.42 11.74 -4.69
CA SER A 96 14.44 12.94 -3.82
C SER A 96 13.39 12.89 -2.72
N CYS A 97 12.47 11.91 -2.75
CA CYS A 97 11.37 11.81 -1.81
C CYS A 97 11.71 10.94 -0.59
N ASN A 98 11.13 11.29 0.56
CA ASN A 98 11.10 10.42 1.73
C ASN A 98 9.94 9.42 1.61
N CYS A 99 10.10 8.35 0.82
CA CYS A 99 8.98 7.47 0.48
C CYS A 99 9.27 5.97 0.59
N VAL A 100 8.20 5.24 0.91
CA VAL A 100 8.10 3.78 0.73
C VAL A 100 7.19 3.50 -0.45
N VAL A 101 7.68 2.78 -1.44
CA VAL A 101 6.89 2.41 -2.62
C VAL A 101 6.43 0.96 -2.49
N GLN A 102 5.13 0.76 -2.62
CA GLN A 102 4.50 -0.56 -2.61
C GLN A 102 4.04 -0.92 -4.02
N ILE A 103 4.63 -1.97 -4.60
CA ILE A 103 4.19 -2.50 -5.90
C ILE A 103 3.23 -3.66 -5.64
N SER A 104 1.97 -3.49 -6.06
CA SER A 104 0.95 -4.53 -5.90
C SER A 104 1.10 -5.60 -6.97
N MET A 105 1.45 -6.81 -6.57
CA MET A 105 1.48 -8.00 -7.43
C MET A 105 1.37 -9.27 -6.61
N VAL A 106 0.82 -10.32 -7.21
CA VAL A 106 0.64 -11.64 -6.56
C VAL A 106 1.41 -12.71 -7.35
N CYS A 107 0.92 -13.06 -8.51
CA CYS A 107 1.53 -13.99 -9.45
C CYS A 107 0.97 -13.78 -10.86
N ASN A 108 1.55 -14.41 -11.86
CA ASN A 108 1.12 -14.30 -13.27
C ASN A 108 -0.32 -14.76 -13.52
N LYS A 109 -0.86 -15.66 -12.70
CA LYS A 109 -2.28 -16.07 -12.79
C LYS A 109 -3.25 -14.90 -12.57
N TYR A 110 -2.81 -13.82 -11.92
CA TYR A 110 -3.62 -12.62 -11.70
C TYR A 110 -3.71 -11.72 -12.92
N ASP A 111 -2.83 -11.86 -13.92
CA ASP A 111 -2.82 -11.00 -15.11
C ASP A 111 -4.15 -11.04 -15.87
N VAL A 112 -4.82 -12.21 -15.89
CA VAL A 112 -6.16 -12.34 -16.48
C VAL A 112 -7.28 -11.65 -15.69
N LEU A 113 -7.07 -11.46 -14.39
CA LEU A 113 -8.02 -10.80 -13.48
C LEU A 113 -7.81 -9.28 -13.43
N GLU A 114 -6.58 -8.83 -13.69
CA GLU A 114 -6.13 -7.45 -13.57
C GLU A 114 -5.99 -6.77 -14.92
N LYS A 115 -7.03 -6.88 -15.75
CA LYS A 115 -7.07 -6.29 -17.09
C LYS A 115 -6.78 -4.78 -17.06
N GLY A 116 -5.89 -4.34 -17.93
CA GLY A 116 -5.48 -2.93 -18.03
C GLY A 116 -4.35 -2.53 -17.07
N CYS A 117 -3.88 -3.46 -16.24
CA CYS A 117 -2.64 -3.28 -15.46
C CYS A 117 -1.45 -3.91 -16.19
N PRO A 118 -0.21 -3.47 -15.92
CA PRO A 118 0.99 -4.19 -16.34
C PRO A 118 0.96 -5.64 -15.85
N SER A 119 1.51 -6.55 -16.65
CA SER A 119 1.65 -7.97 -16.28
C SER A 119 2.53 -8.15 -15.05
N PHE A 120 2.48 -9.34 -14.45
CA PHE A 120 3.35 -9.70 -13.33
C PHE A 120 4.84 -9.47 -13.65
N VAL A 121 5.28 -9.88 -14.84
CA VAL A 121 6.67 -9.71 -15.29
C VAL A 121 7.04 -8.23 -15.46
N GLU A 122 6.14 -7.43 -16.02
CA GLU A 122 6.37 -5.98 -16.13
C GLU A 122 6.46 -5.33 -14.75
N ARG A 123 5.61 -5.73 -13.81
CA ARG A 123 5.65 -5.22 -12.42
C ARG A 123 6.93 -5.62 -11.68
N LEU A 124 7.53 -6.78 -11.98
CA LEU A 124 8.85 -7.13 -11.47
C LEU A 124 9.93 -6.16 -11.98
N LYS A 125 9.89 -5.78 -13.26
CA LYS A 125 10.82 -4.78 -13.82
C LYS A 125 10.59 -3.40 -13.21
N ILE A 126 9.33 -3.02 -12.97
CA ILE A 126 8.99 -1.78 -12.27
C ILE A 126 9.58 -1.80 -10.85
N LEU A 127 9.40 -2.90 -10.11
CA LEU A 127 9.97 -3.08 -8.78
C LEU A 127 11.48 -2.92 -8.80
N GLU A 128 12.17 -3.56 -9.74
CA GLU A 128 13.62 -3.47 -9.89
C GLU A 128 14.09 -2.02 -10.15
N SER A 129 13.37 -1.29 -11.00
CA SER A 129 13.73 0.10 -11.30
C SER A 129 13.52 1.01 -10.09
N VAL A 130 12.37 0.87 -9.41
CA VAL A 130 12.01 1.69 -8.26
C VAL A 130 12.87 1.37 -7.04
N SER A 131 13.26 0.10 -6.84
CA SER A 131 14.08 -0.31 -5.69
C SER A 131 15.47 0.34 -5.66
N LYS A 132 15.98 0.80 -6.82
CA LYS A 132 17.27 1.49 -6.94
C LYS A 132 17.24 2.94 -6.46
N VAL A 133 16.04 3.53 -6.34
CA VAL A 133 15.89 4.96 -6.04
C VAL A 133 15.01 5.26 -4.84
N ALA A 134 13.97 4.46 -4.58
CA ALA A 134 13.10 4.64 -3.42
C ALA A 134 13.84 4.28 -2.12
N ARG A 135 13.49 4.95 -1.04
CA ARG A 135 14.05 4.67 0.27
C ARG A 135 13.81 3.23 0.72
N ARG A 136 12.66 2.66 0.35
CA ARG A 136 12.30 1.26 0.56
C ARG A 136 11.22 0.83 -0.43
N THR A 137 11.29 -0.41 -0.89
CA THR A 137 10.27 -1.01 -1.75
C THR A 137 9.66 -2.24 -1.08
N ILE A 138 8.35 -2.35 -1.19
CA ILE A 138 7.57 -3.46 -0.63
C ILE A 138 6.71 -4.07 -1.73
N VAL A 139 6.63 -5.38 -1.79
CA VAL A 139 5.64 -6.06 -2.63
C VAL A 139 4.35 -6.25 -1.85
N ARG A 140 3.24 -5.77 -2.39
CA ARG A 140 1.91 -5.93 -1.80
C ARG A 140 1.19 -7.10 -2.45
N VAL A 141 1.19 -8.25 -1.78
CA VAL A 141 0.45 -9.46 -2.16
C VAL A 141 -0.99 -9.32 -1.66
N GLN A 142 -1.77 -8.54 -2.43
CA GLN A 142 -3.16 -8.24 -2.11
C GLN A 142 -4.01 -8.14 -3.40
N PRO A 143 -5.11 -8.90 -3.46
CA PRO A 143 -5.57 -9.86 -2.45
C PRO A 143 -4.82 -11.19 -2.55
N TYR A 144 -4.39 -11.73 -1.42
CA TYR A 144 -3.86 -13.09 -1.33
C TYR A 144 -5.02 -14.09 -1.33
N MET A 145 -4.92 -15.13 -2.18
CA MET A 145 -5.82 -16.29 -2.17
C MET A 145 -5.01 -17.54 -1.90
N ARG A 146 -5.54 -18.46 -1.08
CA ARG A 146 -4.84 -19.68 -0.67
C ARG A 146 -4.52 -20.60 -1.84
N GLU A 147 -5.34 -20.55 -2.89
CA GLU A 147 -5.18 -21.32 -4.13
C GLU A 147 -3.89 -20.99 -4.90
N VAL A 148 -3.28 -19.83 -4.63
CA VAL A 148 -2.01 -19.41 -5.24
C VAL A 148 -0.84 -19.42 -4.25
N PHE A 149 -0.98 -20.07 -3.11
CA PHE A 149 0.06 -20.15 -2.09
C PHE A 149 1.43 -20.55 -2.67
N LEU A 150 1.48 -21.65 -3.42
CA LEU A 150 2.72 -22.15 -4.02
C LEU A 150 3.35 -21.17 -5.03
N ASP A 151 2.51 -20.46 -5.78
CA ASP A 151 2.99 -19.43 -6.71
C ASP A 151 3.61 -18.26 -5.94
N VAL A 152 2.94 -17.78 -4.89
CA VAL A 152 3.46 -16.72 -4.02
C VAL A 152 4.77 -17.16 -3.36
N TYR A 153 4.80 -18.36 -2.79
CA TYR A 153 5.99 -18.92 -2.12
C TYR A 153 7.21 -18.94 -3.06
N LYS A 154 7.04 -19.39 -4.30
CA LYS A 154 8.09 -19.39 -5.33
C LYS A 154 8.51 -17.98 -5.73
N ASN A 155 7.55 -17.06 -5.84
CA ASN A 155 7.78 -15.70 -6.27
C ASN A 155 8.53 -14.85 -5.23
N LEU A 156 8.57 -15.23 -3.95
CA LEU A 156 9.33 -14.50 -2.93
C LEU A 156 10.79 -14.28 -3.32
N GLN A 157 11.42 -15.28 -3.95
CA GLN A 157 12.80 -15.15 -4.43
C GLN A 157 12.91 -14.12 -5.58
N LEU A 158 11.92 -14.09 -6.48
CA LEU A 158 11.89 -13.08 -7.55
C LEU A 158 11.73 -11.68 -6.98
N PHE A 159 10.88 -11.49 -5.97
CA PHE A 159 10.71 -10.21 -5.29
C PHE A 159 12.01 -9.75 -4.62
N LYS A 160 12.70 -10.68 -3.94
CA LYS A 160 14.02 -10.39 -3.34
C LYS A 160 15.04 -9.96 -4.39
N ASN A 161 15.14 -10.70 -5.48
CA ASN A 161 16.08 -10.43 -6.57
C ASN A 161 15.80 -9.09 -7.26
N ALA A 162 14.51 -8.68 -7.34
CA ALA A 162 14.10 -7.38 -7.86
C ALA A 162 14.26 -6.22 -6.84
N GLY A 163 14.86 -6.47 -5.68
CA GLY A 163 15.22 -5.44 -4.70
C GLY A 163 14.12 -5.12 -3.69
N ALA A 164 13.10 -5.97 -3.52
CA ALA A 164 12.14 -5.79 -2.46
C ALA A 164 12.81 -5.88 -1.07
N TYR A 165 12.46 -4.98 -0.17
CA TYR A 165 12.80 -5.06 1.25
C TYR A 165 11.92 -6.08 1.97
N GLY A 166 10.67 -6.16 1.60
CA GLY A 166 9.72 -7.08 2.22
C GLY A 166 8.43 -7.22 1.43
N VAL A 167 7.53 -8.02 1.98
CA VAL A 167 6.22 -8.29 1.40
C VAL A 167 5.10 -8.01 2.41
N ILE A 168 3.94 -7.59 1.92
CA ILE A 168 2.70 -7.47 2.71
C ILE A 168 1.74 -8.53 2.22
N ILE A 169 1.20 -9.32 3.14
CA ILE A 169 0.17 -10.33 2.85
C ILE A 169 -1.17 -9.85 3.40
N GLU A 170 -2.18 -9.77 2.54
CA GLU A 170 -3.56 -9.49 2.94
C GLU A 170 -4.52 -10.40 2.21
N GLY A 171 -5.26 -11.21 2.98
CA GLY A 171 -6.20 -12.21 2.46
C GLY A 171 -7.35 -11.58 1.66
N MET A 172 -7.87 -12.34 0.70
CA MET A 172 -9.03 -11.95 -0.09
C MET A 172 -10.28 -11.81 0.79
N LYS A 173 -11.02 -10.72 0.58
CA LYS A 173 -12.36 -10.50 1.15
C LYS A 173 -13.42 -10.86 0.10
N PHE A 174 -14.23 -11.85 0.39
CA PHE A 174 -15.26 -12.35 -0.51
C PHE A 174 -16.62 -11.75 -0.16
N LYS A 175 -17.43 -11.43 -1.16
CA LYS A 175 -18.80 -10.93 -0.97
C LYS A 175 -19.83 -12.05 -0.80
N ARG A 176 -19.48 -13.27 -1.20
CA ARG A 176 -20.36 -14.45 -1.12
C ARG A 176 -19.75 -15.50 -0.23
N LYS A 177 -20.62 -16.22 0.51
CA LYS A 177 -20.22 -17.37 1.29
C LYS A 177 -19.66 -18.46 0.38
N LYS A 178 -18.57 -19.09 0.81
CA LYS A 178 -17.99 -20.31 0.25
C LYS A 178 -17.57 -21.20 1.39
N ASP A 179 -17.41 -22.48 1.12
CA ASP A 179 -16.91 -23.44 2.12
C ASP A 179 -15.52 -23.04 2.60
N GLY A 180 -15.25 -23.24 3.88
CA GLY A 180 -13.98 -22.83 4.49
C GLY A 180 -13.84 -21.34 4.80
N LEU A 181 -14.88 -20.51 4.53
CA LEU A 181 -14.88 -19.09 4.88
C LEU A 181 -15.75 -18.80 6.10
N VAL A 182 -15.34 -17.80 6.88
CA VAL A 182 -16.08 -17.26 8.02
C VAL A 182 -16.52 -15.81 7.72
N LYS A 183 -17.67 -15.40 8.26
CA LYS A 183 -18.16 -14.03 8.09
C LYS A 183 -17.58 -13.14 9.19
N ILE A 184 -16.90 -12.05 8.78
CA ILE A 184 -16.38 -11.03 9.69
C ILE A 184 -16.78 -9.66 9.13
N GLY A 185 -17.55 -8.91 9.91
CA GLY A 185 -18.14 -7.67 9.43
C GLY A 185 -19.08 -7.92 8.23
N GLY A 186 -18.89 -7.20 7.15
CA GLY A 186 -19.66 -7.35 5.91
C GLY A 186 -19.08 -8.31 4.87
N ASP A 187 -17.96 -8.97 5.16
CA ASP A 187 -17.22 -9.79 4.20
C ASP A 187 -17.05 -11.23 4.71
N PHE A 188 -16.81 -12.16 3.78
CA PHE A 188 -16.36 -13.51 4.09
C PHE A 188 -14.85 -13.59 3.90
N VAL A 189 -14.14 -14.19 4.83
CA VAL A 189 -12.68 -14.29 4.86
C VAL A 189 -12.24 -15.72 5.21
N TYR A 190 -11.02 -16.08 4.92
CA TYR A 190 -10.44 -17.36 5.33
C TYR A 190 -10.49 -17.50 6.86
N GLN A 191 -10.61 -18.74 7.35
CA GLN A 191 -10.49 -19.04 8.77
C GLN A 191 -9.14 -18.59 9.31
N TYR A 192 -9.10 -18.18 10.58
CA TYR A 192 -7.89 -17.64 11.20
C TYR A 192 -6.73 -18.63 11.13
N GLU A 193 -6.96 -19.91 11.49
CA GLU A 193 -5.89 -20.91 11.50
C GLU A 193 -5.34 -21.20 10.10
N ASP A 194 -6.18 -21.14 9.07
CA ASP A 194 -5.78 -21.32 7.69
C ASP A 194 -4.84 -20.21 7.21
N ILE A 195 -5.24 -18.96 7.40
CA ILE A 195 -4.43 -17.83 6.97
C ILE A 195 -3.17 -17.67 7.82
N LYS A 196 -3.24 -18.01 9.11
CA LYS A 196 -2.10 -18.04 10.02
C LYS A 196 -1.06 -19.08 9.60
N LYS A 197 -1.49 -20.30 9.24
CA LYS A 197 -0.61 -21.35 8.75
C LYS A 197 0.15 -20.88 7.51
N ASP A 198 -0.57 -20.42 6.49
CA ASP A 198 0.03 -19.93 5.26
C ASP A 198 1.00 -18.78 5.52
N PHE A 199 0.60 -17.83 6.39
CA PHE A 199 1.43 -16.67 6.74
C PHE A 199 2.74 -17.08 7.41
N LEU A 200 2.70 -18.01 8.37
CA LEU A 200 3.90 -18.46 9.09
C LEU A 200 4.87 -19.21 8.16
N GLU A 201 4.36 -19.99 7.22
CA GLU A 201 5.19 -20.68 6.23
C GLU A 201 5.84 -19.70 5.25
N LEU A 202 5.07 -18.71 4.77
CA LEU A 202 5.62 -17.61 3.97
C LEU A 202 6.66 -16.79 4.77
N LYS A 203 6.44 -16.57 6.07
CA LYS A 203 7.37 -15.86 6.94
C LYS A 203 8.70 -16.59 7.07
N GLN A 204 8.66 -17.89 7.29
CA GLN A 204 9.87 -18.71 7.35
C GLN A 204 10.67 -18.61 6.04
N LYS A 205 9.98 -18.68 4.89
CA LYS A 205 10.62 -18.52 3.58
C LYS A 205 11.17 -17.11 3.39
N CYS A 206 10.43 -16.07 3.74
CA CYS A 206 10.91 -14.69 3.67
C CYS A 206 12.19 -14.51 4.47
N HIS A 207 12.22 -14.96 5.72
CA HIS A 207 13.39 -14.83 6.59
C HIS A 207 14.60 -15.60 6.04
N SER A 208 14.40 -16.82 5.47
CA SER A 208 15.50 -17.60 4.90
C SER A 208 16.19 -16.93 3.71
N ILE A 209 15.54 -15.97 3.05
CA ILE A 209 16.09 -15.23 1.91
C ILE A 209 16.32 -13.74 2.22
N GLY A 210 16.16 -13.33 3.47
CA GLY A 210 16.40 -11.95 3.92
C GLY A 210 15.33 -10.96 3.45
N LEU A 211 14.07 -11.38 3.37
CA LEU A 211 12.90 -10.50 3.21
C LEU A 211 12.21 -10.30 4.56
N LYS A 212 11.66 -9.11 4.77
CA LYS A 212 10.67 -8.86 5.82
C LYS A 212 9.28 -9.25 5.36
N ILE A 213 8.39 -9.56 6.31
CA ILE A 213 6.98 -9.85 6.01
C ILE A 213 6.05 -9.11 6.96
N TYR A 214 5.01 -8.52 6.40
CA TYR A 214 4.02 -7.72 7.13
C TYR A 214 2.62 -8.27 6.87
N ALA A 215 1.76 -8.14 7.86
CA ALA A 215 0.36 -8.52 7.73
C ALA A 215 -0.51 -7.31 7.41
N GLY A 216 -1.17 -7.31 6.25
CA GLY A 216 -2.19 -6.32 5.88
C GLY A 216 -3.49 -6.51 6.65
N GLU A 217 -3.72 -7.71 7.16
CA GLU A 217 -4.93 -8.09 7.89
C GLU A 217 -4.74 -7.98 9.41
N ASN A 218 -5.70 -7.32 10.10
CA ASN A 218 -5.58 -7.06 11.54
C ASN A 218 -5.51 -8.34 12.38
N ARG A 219 -6.23 -9.40 11.99
CA ARG A 219 -6.29 -10.67 12.73
C ARG A 219 -4.94 -11.37 12.90
N ILE A 220 -4.04 -11.16 11.94
CA ILE A 220 -2.70 -11.76 11.94
C ILE A 220 -1.60 -10.68 12.05
N ARG A 221 -1.96 -9.45 12.43
CA ARG A 221 -1.03 -8.31 12.47
C ARG A 221 0.20 -8.60 13.34
N SER A 222 -0.01 -9.21 14.50
CA SER A 222 1.06 -9.56 15.44
C SER A 222 2.00 -10.65 14.94
N LEU A 223 1.64 -11.38 13.89
CA LEU A 223 2.52 -12.40 13.29
C LEU A 223 3.56 -11.78 12.35
N GLY A 224 3.33 -10.55 11.87
CA GLY A 224 4.28 -9.83 11.01
C GLY A 224 5.57 -9.43 11.75
N ASP A 225 6.53 -8.92 10.99
CA ASP A 225 7.81 -8.43 11.54
C ASP A 225 7.68 -7.05 12.19
N SER A 226 6.54 -6.40 12.02
CA SER A 226 6.14 -5.18 12.71
C SER A 226 4.63 -5.08 12.78
N LEU A 227 4.12 -4.33 13.75
CA LEU A 227 2.70 -4.00 13.84
C LEU A 227 2.25 -3.00 12.77
N THR A 228 3.17 -2.34 12.07
CA THR A 228 2.86 -1.50 10.92
C THR A 228 2.56 -2.39 9.71
N CYS A 229 1.47 -2.11 8.99
CA CYS A 229 1.09 -2.87 7.79
C CYS A 229 1.77 -2.36 6.51
N CYS A 230 2.57 -1.31 6.61
CA CYS A 230 3.06 -0.59 5.44
C CYS A 230 4.56 -0.80 5.17
N GLY A 231 5.25 -1.54 6.05
CA GLY A 231 6.69 -1.76 5.93
C GLY A 231 7.52 -0.51 6.20
N ILE A 232 7.04 0.38 7.08
CA ILE A 232 7.69 1.66 7.42
C ILE A 232 8.53 1.61 8.69
N ASP A 233 8.55 0.47 9.39
CA ASP A 233 9.27 0.28 10.65
C ASP A 233 10.75 0.61 10.53
N GLY A 234 11.28 1.29 11.54
CA GLY A 234 12.69 1.66 11.62
C GLY A 234 13.13 2.74 10.61
N LEU A 235 12.20 3.33 9.84
CA LEU A 235 12.52 4.46 8.97
C LEU A 235 12.33 5.79 9.73
N SER A 236 13.38 6.62 9.72
CA SER A 236 13.32 7.99 10.24
C SER A 236 12.27 8.82 9.47
N GLY A 237 11.47 9.58 10.20
CA GLY A 237 10.38 10.38 9.64
C GLY A 237 9.07 9.60 9.41
N PHE A 238 9.06 8.26 9.60
CA PHE A 238 7.86 7.43 9.44
C PHE A 238 7.31 7.04 10.82
N GLN A 239 6.71 8.00 11.50
CA GLN A 239 6.08 7.74 12.79
C GLN A 239 4.73 7.03 12.60
N PRO A 240 4.40 6.03 13.44
CA PRO A 240 3.06 5.44 13.39
C PRO A 240 2.04 6.46 13.89
N ASN A 241 0.89 6.50 13.22
CA ASN A 241 -0.24 7.27 13.73
C ASN A 241 -0.76 6.60 15.02
N THR A 242 -0.73 7.34 16.12
CA THR A 242 -1.22 6.89 17.42
C THR A 242 -2.72 7.08 17.58
N PHE A 243 -3.33 7.98 16.77
CA PHE A 243 -4.76 8.22 16.73
C PHE A 243 -5.34 7.75 15.38
N ASN A 244 -6.43 7.02 15.43
CA ASN A 244 -7.05 6.44 14.24
C ASN A 244 -8.59 6.39 14.37
N LEU A 245 -9.27 5.93 13.30
CA LEU A 245 -10.72 5.85 13.25
C LEU A 245 -11.35 5.09 14.44
N ASN A 246 -10.68 4.07 14.98
CA ASN A 246 -11.21 3.34 16.13
C ASN A 246 -11.28 4.22 17.38
N HIS A 247 -10.29 5.09 17.58
CA HIS A 247 -10.34 6.06 18.67
C HIS A 247 -11.56 6.99 18.53
N ILE A 248 -11.82 7.49 17.32
CA ILE A 248 -13.01 8.32 17.03
C ILE A 248 -14.31 7.55 17.32
N LEU A 249 -14.39 6.31 16.86
CA LEU A 249 -15.56 5.45 17.09
C LEU A 249 -15.81 5.13 18.58
N ASN A 250 -14.72 5.10 19.37
CA ASN A 250 -14.78 4.93 20.82
C ASN A 250 -15.05 6.24 21.58
N GLY A 251 -15.19 7.37 20.88
CA GLY A 251 -15.42 8.68 21.49
C GLY A 251 -14.17 9.38 22.00
N ASP A 252 -12.99 8.88 21.66
CA ASP A 252 -11.73 9.51 22.04
C ASP A 252 -11.58 10.89 21.39
N LYS A 253 -11.02 11.85 22.12
CA LYS A 253 -10.75 13.18 21.59
C LYS A 253 -9.44 13.20 20.82
N VAL A 254 -9.43 13.90 19.68
CA VAL A 254 -8.21 14.21 18.95
C VAL A 254 -7.32 15.10 19.81
N LEU A 255 -6.10 14.68 20.06
CA LEU A 255 -5.13 15.52 20.75
C LEU A 255 -4.67 16.62 19.79
N PRO A 256 -4.51 17.86 20.27
CA PRO A 256 -3.94 18.93 19.46
C PRO A 256 -2.51 18.57 19.06
N SER A 257 -2.13 18.99 17.85
CA SER A 257 -0.76 18.85 17.40
C SER A 257 0.20 19.61 18.30
N PRO A 258 1.40 19.11 18.55
CA PRO A 258 2.43 19.86 19.26
C PRO A 258 2.80 21.21 18.62
N GLN A 259 2.37 21.45 17.39
CA GLN A 259 2.63 22.68 16.63
C GLN A 259 1.47 23.69 16.71
N GLN A 260 0.41 23.39 17.44
CA GLN A 260 -0.72 24.31 17.63
C GLN A 260 -0.59 25.06 18.99
#